data_041683274d9bad268e181aaf484693ff
#
_entry.id   041683274d9bad268e181aaf484693ff
#
_cell.length_a   1.000
_cell.length_b   1.000
_cell.length_c   1.000
_cell.angle_alpha   90.00
_cell.angle_beta   90.00
_cell.angle_gamma   90.00
#
_symmetry.space_group_name_H-M   'P 1'
#
loop_
_entity.id
_entity.type
_entity.pdbx_description
1 polymer ?
#
loop_
_entity_poly.entity_id
_entity_poly.type
_entity_poly.pdbx_seq_one_letter_code
_entity_poly.pdbx_strand_id
1 'polypeptide(L)'
;VAAETILNYVRYCCDSYLFYQVKRQDLQGKQILASNEKYYIADHGIREAVFGGNRKDINLILENIVYMELLRRSYGVTVGRAGEKEIDFVCEKRGEKLYVQVTYLLASEDTVKREFGAYDGIQDNFPKYVVSLDEFDMSRNGIKHRNIRDFLLAEEWN
;
A
#
# COMPACT_ATOMS: atom_id res chain seq x y z
N VAL A 1 -24.51 17.16 7.25
CA VAL A 1 -24.76 16.06 6.29
C VAL A 1 -24.77 14.77 7.08
N ALA A 2 -25.77 13.89 6.85
CA ALA A 2 -25.85 12.60 7.54
C ALA A 2 -24.71 11.68 7.09
N ALA A 3 -24.20 10.83 8.00
CA ALA A 3 -23.11 9.89 7.69
C ALA A 3 -23.46 8.96 6.51
N GLU A 4 -24.73 8.52 6.45
CA GLU A 4 -25.25 7.69 5.35
C GLU A 4 -25.12 8.38 3.97
N THR A 5 -25.39 9.69 3.93
CA THR A 5 -25.24 10.48 2.68
C THR A 5 -23.79 10.49 2.21
N ILE A 6 -22.83 10.66 3.13
CA ILE A 6 -21.39 10.64 2.80
C ILE A 6 -20.99 9.26 2.29
N LEU A 7 -21.41 8.19 2.95
CA LEU A 7 -21.13 6.81 2.52
C LEU A 7 -21.69 6.52 1.13
N ASN A 8 -22.89 7.03 0.80
CA ASN A 8 -23.47 6.90 -0.54
C ASN A 8 -22.62 7.63 -1.60
N TYR A 9 -22.13 8.85 -1.32
CA TYR A 9 -21.23 9.55 -2.25
C TYR A 9 -19.91 8.79 -2.46
N VAL A 10 -19.31 8.28 -1.39
CA VAL A 10 -18.09 7.46 -1.50
C VAL A 10 -18.35 6.22 -2.36
N ARG A 11 -19.50 5.55 -2.17
CA ARG A 11 -19.90 4.40 -2.99
C ARG A 11 -20.04 4.78 -4.47
N TYR A 12 -20.70 5.90 -4.79
CA TYR A 12 -20.82 6.36 -6.18
C TYR A 12 -19.47 6.69 -6.81
N CYS A 13 -18.53 7.25 -6.03
CA CYS A 13 -17.16 7.46 -6.49
C CYS A 13 -16.43 6.13 -6.77
N CYS A 14 -16.68 5.09 -5.98
CA CYS A 14 -16.14 3.76 -6.24
C CYS A 14 -16.79 3.11 -7.47
N ASP A 15 -18.11 3.21 -7.61
CA ASP A 15 -18.86 2.66 -8.76
C ASP A 15 -18.45 3.33 -10.09
N SER A 16 -18.00 4.58 -10.03
CA SER A 16 -17.49 5.33 -11.19
C SER A 16 -15.98 5.19 -11.40
N TYR A 17 -15.30 4.31 -10.66
CA TYR A 17 -13.85 4.12 -10.71
C TYR A 17 -13.01 5.37 -10.39
N LEU A 18 -13.60 6.36 -9.72
CA LEU A 18 -12.85 7.51 -9.23
C LEU A 18 -12.06 7.15 -7.97
N PHE A 19 -12.63 6.33 -7.11
CA PHE A 19 -11.99 5.79 -5.93
C PHE A 19 -11.95 4.25 -5.98
N TYR A 20 -10.91 3.70 -5.35
CA TYR A 20 -10.74 2.27 -5.14
C TYR A 20 -10.75 1.98 -3.65
N GLN A 21 -11.75 1.23 -3.22
CA GLN A 21 -11.88 0.76 -1.84
C GLN A 21 -11.01 -0.47 -1.62
N VAL A 22 -10.16 -0.43 -0.60
CA VAL A 22 -9.27 -1.54 -0.23
C VAL A 22 -9.60 -2.00 1.18
N LYS A 23 -9.99 -3.26 1.28
CA LYS A 23 -10.34 -3.88 2.56
C LYS A 23 -9.10 -4.22 3.37
N ARG A 24 -9.27 -4.28 4.69
CA ARG A 24 -8.24 -4.77 5.60
C ARG A 24 -8.37 -6.26 5.79
N GLN A 25 -7.22 -6.92 5.90
CA GLN A 25 -7.12 -8.35 6.20
C GLN A 25 -6.32 -8.53 7.49
N ASP A 26 -6.90 -9.23 8.46
CA ASP A 26 -6.15 -9.74 9.59
C ASP A 26 -5.33 -10.96 9.14
N LEU A 27 -4.01 -10.83 9.19
CA LEU A 27 -3.08 -11.85 8.72
C LEU A 27 -2.94 -13.00 9.72
N GLN A 28 -3.20 -12.76 11.00
CA GLN A 28 -3.20 -13.80 12.05
C GLN A 28 -4.49 -14.59 12.04
N GLY A 29 -5.64 -13.91 12.00
CA GLY A 29 -6.96 -14.55 11.94
C GLY A 29 -7.39 -14.97 10.53
N LYS A 30 -6.64 -14.58 9.50
CA LYS A 30 -6.96 -14.84 8.06
C LYS A 30 -8.37 -14.41 7.67
N GLN A 31 -8.84 -13.29 8.21
CA GLN A 31 -10.17 -12.74 8.01
C GLN A 31 -10.14 -11.35 7.39
N ILE A 32 -11.09 -11.07 6.51
CA ILE A 32 -11.32 -9.70 6.03
C ILE A 32 -12.04 -8.93 7.13
N LEU A 33 -11.49 -7.77 7.51
CA LEU A 33 -12.09 -6.90 8.50
C LEU A 33 -13.17 -6.01 7.88
N ALA A 34 -14.27 -5.84 8.59
CA ALA A 34 -15.44 -5.06 8.13
C ALA A 34 -15.29 -3.53 8.32
N SER A 35 -14.16 -3.06 8.85
CA SER A 35 -13.98 -1.64 9.21
C SER A 35 -12.58 -1.13 8.88
N ASN A 36 -12.43 0.20 8.85
CA ASN A 36 -11.16 0.89 8.60
C ASN A 36 -10.56 0.61 7.21
N GLU A 37 -11.37 0.61 6.19
CA GLU A 37 -10.95 0.47 4.80
C GLU A 37 -10.10 1.68 4.37
N LYS A 38 -9.17 1.46 3.44
CA LYS A 38 -8.45 2.54 2.75
C LYS A 38 -9.11 2.84 1.40
N TYR A 39 -8.94 4.07 0.95
CA TYR A 39 -9.41 4.51 -0.36
C TYR A 39 -8.26 5.14 -1.13
N TYR A 40 -8.08 4.71 -2.37
CA TYR A 40 -7.10 5.25 -3.30
C TYR A 40 -7.81 5.95 -4.45
N ILE A 41 -7.21 7.02 -4.97
CA ILE A 41 -7.77 7.78 -6.09
C ILE A 41 -7.18 7.28 -7.42
N ALA A 42 -8.01 7.22 -8.46
CA ALA A 42 -7.59 6.80 -9.78
C ALA A 42 -6.51 7.71 -10.40
N ASP A 43 -6.60 9.02 -10.15
CA ASP A 43 -5.71 10.02 -10.72
C ASP A 43 -5.38 11.10 -9.69
N HIS A 44 -4.09 11.24 -9.38
CA HIS A 44 -3.59 12.30 -8.49
C HIS A 44 -3.80 13.71 -9.02
N GLY A 45 -3.90 13.90 -10.33
CA GLY A 45 -4.20 15.19 -10.95
C GLY A 45 -5.53 15.76 -10.45
N ILE A 46 -6.53 14.91 -10.22
CA ILE A 46 -7.81 15.32 -9.63
C ILE A 46 -7.62 15.85 -8.21
N ARG A 47 -6.83 15.13 -7.39
CA ARG A 47 -6.52 15.56 -6.03
C ARG A 47 -5.79 16.90 -6.01
N GLU A 48 -4.76 17.06 -6.85
CA GLU A 48 -3.98 18.29 -6.93
C GLU A 48 -4.85 19.48 -7.42
N ALA A 49 -5.77 19.24 -8.34
CA ALA A 49 -6.69 20.27 -8.82
C ALA A 49 -7.64 20.77 -7.73
N VAL A 50 -8.03 19.88 -6.79
CA VAL A 50 -8.99 20.22 -5.72
C VAL A 50 -8.28 20.82 -4.49
N PHE A 51 -7.16 20.25 -4.08
CA PHE A 51 -6.50 20.59 -2.81
C PHE A 51 -5.19 21.37 -2.97
N GLY A 52 -4.64 21.44 -4.18
CA GLY A 52 -3.32 21.99 -4.44
C GLY A 52 -2.17 21.08 -3.97
N GLY A 53 -0.95 21.44 -4.34
CA GLY A 53 0.24 20.65 -3.98
C GLY A 53 0.52 20.69 -2.48
N ASN A 54 0.56 19.51 -1.86
CA ASN A 54 0.92 19.38 -0.45
C ASN A 54 2.05 18.35 -0.27
N ARG A 55 3.27 18.86 0.00
CA ARG A 55 4.46 18.00 0.21
C ARG A 55 4.36 17.10 1.44
N LYS A 56 3.46 17.41 2.39
CA LYS A 56 3.27 16.60 3.60
C LYS A 56 2.62 15.25 3.31
N ASP A 57 1.95 15.11 2.16
CA ASP A 57 1.22 13.91 1.78
C ASP A 57 2.01 12.98 0.84
N ILE A 58 3.32 13.22 0.70
CA ILE A 58 4.15 12.45 -0.25
C ILE A 58 4.07 10.94 0.00
N ASN A 59 4.03 10.48 1.25
CA ASN A 59 3.86 9.07 1.58
C ASN A 59 2.56 8.50 0.99
N LEU A 60 1.45 9.23 1.16
CA LEU A 60 0.14 8.81 0.64
C LEU A 60 0.11 8.80 -0.90
N ILE A 61 0.81 9.73 -1.53
CA ILE A 61 0.94 9.79 -2.99
C ILE A 61 1.72 8.57 -3.49
N LEU A 62 2.86 8.25 -2.88
CA LEU A 62 3.67 7.09 -3.26
C LEU A 62 2.92 5.77 -3.04
N GLU A 63 2.23 5.64 -1.92
CA GLU A 63 1.37 4.50 -1.61
C GLU A 63 0.29 4.32 -2.67
N ASN A 64 -0.39 5.40 -3.07
CA ASN A 64 -1.40 5.36 -4.11
C ASN A 64 -0.82 4.96 -5.49
N ILE A 65 0.36 5.46 -5.86
CA ILE A 65 1.03 5.10 -7.12
C ILE A 65 1.34 3.60 -7.13
N VAL A 66 1.90 3.08 -6.04
CA VAL A 66 2.20 1.64 -5.91
C VAL A 66 0.90 0.82 -5.97
N TYR A 67 -0.16 1.26 -5.30
CA TYR A 67 -1.46 0.60 -5.38
C TYR A 67 -1.98 0.48 -6.81
N MET A 68 -1.96 1.59 -7.58
CA MET A 68 -2.42 1.59 -8.97
C MET A 68 -1.59 0.65 -9.85
N GLU A 69 -0.28 0.56 -9.62
CA GLU A 69 0.58 -0.38 -10.32
C GLU A 69 0.28 -1.85 -9.98
N LEU A 70 0.01 -2.15 -8.70
CA LEU A 70 -0.43 -3.48 -8.27
C LEU A 70 -1.73 -3.90 -8.99
N LEU A 71 -2.71 -3.00 -9.08
CA LEU A 71 -3.95 -3.24 -9.83
C LEU A 71 -3.69 -3.44 -11.31
N ARG A 72 -2.86 -2.58 -11.92
CA ARG A 72 -2.49 -2.69 -13.34
C ARG A 72 -1.91 -4.06 -13.68
N ARG A 73 -1.18 -4.65 -12.75
CA ARG A 73 -0.63 -6.01 -12.87
C ARG A 73 -1.60 -7.11 -12.45
N SER A 74 -2.86 -6.76 -12.18
CA SER A 74 -3.93 -7.70 -11.84
C SER A 74 -3.73 -8.45 -10.51
N TYR A 75 -3.11 -7.80 -9.53
CA TYR A 75 -3.11 -8.29 -8.15
C TYR A 75 -4.43 -7.97 -7.46
N GLY A 76 -4.96 -8.92 -6.70
CA GLY A 76 -5.91 -8.65 -5.63
C GLY A 76 -5.16 -8.04 -4.45
N VAL A 77 -5.59 -6.87 -3.98
CA VAL A 77 -4.86 -6.10 -2.97
C VAL A 77 -5.71 -5.90 -1.73
N THR A 78 -5.15 -6.16 -0.56
CA THR A 78 -5.71 -5.81 0.73
C THR A 78 -4.66 -5.09 1.58
N VAL A 79 -5.10 -4.33 2.59
CA VAL A 79 -4.22 -3.79 3.64
C VAL A 79 -4.03 -4.88 4.68
N GLY A 80 -2.80 -5.22 5.01
CA GLY A 80 -2.49 -6.24 6.00
C GLY A 80 -2.49 -5.69 7.42
N ARG A 81 -3.00 -6.48 8.37
CA ARG A 81 -2.85 -6.22 9.80
C ARG A 81 -2.24 -7.44 10.48
N ALA A 82 -1.09 -7.26 11.13
CA ALA A 82 -0.42 -8.29 11.92
C ALA A 82 -0.30 -7.79 13.38
N GLY A 83 -1.32 -8.10 14.20
CA GLY A 83 -1.45 -7.53 15.55
C GLY A 83 -1.68 -6.01 15.49
N GLU A 84 -0.74 -5.25 16.07
CA GLU A 84 -0.77 -3.78 16.06
C GLU A 84 -0.10 -3.15 14.82
N LYS A 85 0.63 -3.95 14.02
CA LYS A 85 1.35 -3.48 12.86
C LYS A 85 0.49 -3.57 11.62
N GLU A 86 0.64 -2.56 10.76
CA GLU A 86 0.00 -2.50 9.44
C GLU A 86 1.02 -2.79 8.35
N ILE A 87 0.59 -3.51 7.33
CA ILE A 87 1.31 -3.68 6.07
C ILE A 87 0.48 -3.00 5.00
N ASP A 88 1.07 -2.07 4.26
CA ASP A 88 0.32 -1.27 3.30
C ASP A 88 -0.39 -2.14 2.28
N PHE A 89 0.31 -3.15 1.72
CA PHE A 89 -0.30 -4.04 0.73
C PHE A 89 0.05 -5.50 0.94
N VAL A 90 -0.99 -6.32 0.97
CA VAL A 90 -0.96 -7.76 0.80
C VAL A 90 -1.53 -8.06 -0.57
N CYS A 91 -0.70 -8.61 -1.45
CA CYS A 91 -1.00 -8.76 -2.87
C CYS A 91 -1.09 -10.23 -3.22
N GLU A 92 -2.17 -10.64 -3.86
CA GLU A 92 -2.39 -12.03 -4.27
C GLU A 92 -2.73 -12.10 -5.76
N LYS A 93 -2.08 -13.02 -6.46
CA LYS A 93 -2.32 -13.29 -7.88
C LYS A 93 -2.01 -14.73 -8.22
N ARG A 94 -3.00 -15.47 -8.72
CA ARG A 94 -2.86 -16.87 -9.18
C ARG A 94 -2.22 -17.81 -8.14
N GLY A 95 -2.51 -17.59 -6.86
CA GLY A 95 -1.94 -18.39 -5.77
C GLY A 95 -0.57 -17.93 -5.27
N GLU A 96 0.03 -16.97 -5.93
CA GLU A 96 1.23 -16.28 -5.45
C GLU A 96 0.85 -15.10 -4.55
N LYS A 97 1.69 -14.80 -3.59
CA LYS A 97 1.52 -13.70 -2.66
C LYS A 97 2.79 -12.89 -2.57
N LEU A 98 2.65 -11.59 -2.37
CA LEU A 98 3.74 -10.71 -1.98
C LEU A 98 3.24 -9.61 -1.03
N TYR A 99 4.16 -9.02 -0.28
CA TYR A 99 3.89 -7.96 0.67
C TYR A 99 4.68 -6.72 0.28
N VAL A 100 4.04 -5.55 0.36
CA VAL A 100 4.68 -4.28 0.03
C VAL A 100 4.40 -3.25 1.13
N GLN A 101 5.45 -2.61 1.61
CA GLN A 101 5.42 -1.44 2.48
C GLN A 101 5.98 -0.26 1.70
N VAL A 102 5.37 0.91 1.83
CA VAL A 102 5.74 2.10 1.06
C VAL A 102 6.06 3.26 2.00
N THR A 103 7.22 3.86 1.81
CA THR A 103 7.61 5.06 2.56
C THR A 103 8.31 6.08 1.65
N TYR A 104 8.34 7.35 2.06
CA TYR A 104 9.05 8.39 1.31
C TYR A 104 10.55 8.13 1.31
N LEU A 105 11.15 8.15 2.49
CA LEU A 105 12.58 7.92 2.70
C LEU A 105 12.82 7.11 3.98
N LEU A 106 13.83 6.28 3.94
CA LEU A 106 14.36 5.53 5.09
C LEU A 106 15.41 6.37 5.83
N ALA A 107 15.08 7.64 6.12
CA ALA A 107 16.02 8.66 6.56
C ALA A 107 16.52 8.51 8.01
N SER A 108 15.89 7.65 8.80
CA SER A 108 16.29 7.43 10.21
C SER A 108 16.21 5.95 10.57
N GLU A 109 16.98 5.55 11.59
CA GLU A 109 16.90 4.18 12.12
C GLU A 109 15.50 3.81 12.61
N ASP A 110 14.76 4.76 13.18
CA ASP A 110 13.40 4.53 13.65
C ASP A 110 12.43 4.28 12.49
N THR A 111 12.57 5.02 11.38
CA THR A 111 11.81 4.76 10.16
C THR A 111 12.16 3.38 9.60
N VAL A 112 13.44 3.05 9.51
CA VAL A 112 13.89 1.73 9.05
C VAL A 112 13.32 0.63 9.92
N LYS A 113 13.39 0.74 11.25
CA LYS A 113 12.83 -0.25 12.18
C LYS A 113 11.32 -0.39 12.02
N ARG A 114 10.60 0.71 11.80
CA ARG A 114 9.15 0.71 11.60
C ARG A 114 8.78 -0.02 10.31
N GLU A 115 9.38 0.37 9.18
CA GLU A 115 9.01 -0.14 7.86
C GLU A 115 9.40 -1.62 7.69
N PHE A 116 10.63 -1.99 8.02
CA PHE A 116 11.06 -3.39 7.96
C PHE A 116 10.42 -4.24 9.05
N GLY A 117 10.21 -3.66 10.24
CA GLY A 117 9.57 -4.34 11.36
C GLY A 117 8.07 -4.61 11.15
N ALA A 118 7.43 -4.01 10.14
CA ALA A 118 6.04 -4.34 9.79
C ALA A 118 5.86 -5.85 9.50
N TYR A 119 6.92 -6.51 9.06
CA TYR A 119 6.91 -7.92 8.69
C TYR A 119 7.25 -8.91 9.82
N ASP A 120 7.62 -8.44 11.01
CA ASP A 120 8.06 -9.33 12.11
C ASP A 120 7.04 -10.41 12.50
N GLY A 121 5.75 -10.13 12.32
CA GLY A 121 4.67 -11.08 12.60
C GLY A 121 4.34 -12.06 11.48
N ILE A 122 5.05 -11.98 10.32
CA ILE A 122 4.78 -12.79 9.13
C ILE A 122 5.80 -13.91 9.02
N GLN A 123 5.34 -15.15 9.18
CA GLN A 123 6.19 -16.34 9.21
C GLN A 123 6.27 -17.09 7.87
N ASP A 124 5.62 -16.57 6.82
CA ASP A 124 5.70 -17.19 5.49
C ASP A 124 6.94 -16.72 4.69
N ASN A 125 7.24 -17.45 3.62
CA ASN A 125 8.40 -17.21 2.75
C ASN A 125 8.05 -16.40 1.49
N PHE A 126 6.86 -15.79 1.42
CA PHE A 126 6.52 -14.96 0.28
C PHE A 126 7.37 -13.69 0.24
N PRO A 127 7.64 -13.15 -0.97
CA PRO A 127 8.43 -11.94 -1.12
C PRO A 127 7.89 -10.76 -0.31
N LYS A 128 8.79 -10.04 0.33
CA LYS A 128 8.50 -8.85 1.13
C LYS A 128 9.33 -7.69 0.62
N TYR A 129 8.68 -6.57 0.34
CA TYR A 129 9.30 -5.37 -0.20
C TYR A 129 9.08 -4.17 0.69
N VAL A 130 10.12 -3.37 0.88
CA VAL A 130 10.03 -1.98 1.30
C VAL A 130 10.37 -1.12 0.08
N VAL A 131 9.44 -0.26 -0.32
CA VAL A 131 9.58 0.62 -1.49
C VAL A 131 9.70 2.06 -1.01
N SER A 132 10.74 2.77 -1.46
CA SER A 132 10.97 4.16 -1.09
C SER A 132 11.60 4.97 -2.24
N LEU A 133 11.91 6.24 -2.00
CA LEU A 133 12.68 7.06 -2.94
C LEU A 133 14.20 6.99 -2.71
N ASP A 134 14.66 6.22 -1.73
CA ASP A 134 16.10 6.03 -1.52
C ASP A 134 16.74 5.31 -2.73
N GLU A 135 17.91 5.81 -3.15
CA GLU A 135 18.62 5.26 -4.31
C GLU A 135 19.51 4.06 -3.96
N PHE A 136 19.89 3.93 -2.68
CA PHE A 136 20.74 2.83 -2.22
C PHE A 136 19.91 1.64 -1.76
N ASP A 137 20.36 0.42 -2.10
CA ASP A 137 19.72 -0.79 -1.61
C ASP A 137 19.92 -0.96 -0.10
N MET A 138 18.82 -0.95 0.62
CA MET A 138 18.76 -1.11 2.07
C MET A 138 18.18 -2.47 2.50
N SER A 139 18.13 -3.45 1.59
CA SER A 139 17.60 -4.80 1.83
C SER A 139 18.23 -5.45 3.06
N ARG A 140 17.42 -6.12 3.87
CA ARG A 140 17.87 -6.78 5.11
C ARG A 140 16.93 -7.89 5.54
N ASN A 141 17.46 -8.89 6.23
CA ASN A 141 16.68 -9.98 6.85
C ASN A 141 15.69 -10.66 5.89
N GLY A 142 16.07 -10.82 4.61
CA GLY A 142 15.20 -11.41 3.59
C GLY A 142 14.10 -10.48 3.05
N ILE A 143 14.03 -9.23 3.53
CA ILE A 143 13.13 -8.19 3.01
C ILE A 143 13.90 -7.37 1.98
N LYS A 144 13.37 -7.27 0.78
CA LYS A 144 13.97 -6.52 -0.34
C LYS A 144 13.60 -5.05 -0.22
N HIS A 145 14.60 -4.17 -0.39
CA HIS A 145 14.36 -2.75 -0.62
C HIS A 145 14.44 -2.46 -2.13
N ARG A 146 13.57 -1.59 -2.60
CA ARG A 146 13.60 -1.08 -3.98
C ARG A 146 13.29 0.41 -4.02
N ASN A 147 14.05 1.15 -4.84
CA ASN A 147 13.61 2.47 -5.26
C ASN A 147 12.27 2.34 -6.01
N ILE A 148 11.34 3.25 -5.78
CA ILE A 148 9.99 3.18 -6.36
C ILE A 148 10.01 3.11 -7.88
N ARG A 149 10.90 3.87 -8.54
CA ARG A 149 11.03 3.84 -10.00
C ARG A 149 11.42 2.43 -10.47
N ASP A 150 12.40 1.82 -9.82
CA ASP A 150 12.89 0.49 -10.19
C ASP A 150 11.83 -0.58 -9.88
N PHE A 151 11.07 -0.40 -8.80
CA PHE A 151 9.93 -1.25 -8.48
C PHE A 151 8.84 -1.18 -9.56
N LEU A 152 8.47 0.02 -10.01
CA LEU A 152 7.45 0.23 -11.03
C LEU A 152 7.88 -0.28 -12.42
N LEU A 153 9.17 -0.18 -12.75
CA LEU A 153 9.72 -0.58 -14.05
C LEU A 153 10.11 -2.07 -14.13
N ALA A 154 10.22 -2.77 -13.01
CA ALA A 154 10.54 -4.18 -13.00
C ALA A 154 9.48 -4.98 -13.76
N GLU A 155 9.91 -5.94 -14.59
CA GLU A 155 9.00 -6.82 -15.31
C GLU A 155 8.26 -7.75 -14.35
N GLU A 156 8.97 -8.29 -13.37
CA GLU A 156 8.46 -9.20 -12.34
C GLU A 156 8.99 -8.84 -10.95
N TRP A 157 8.23 -9.20 -9.94
CA TRP A 157 8.60 -9.05 -8.54
C TRP A 157 8.76 -10.45 -7.91
N ASN A 158 10.00 -10.91 -7.82
CA ASN A 158 10.39 -12.23 -7.31
C ASN A 158 11.04 -12.11 -5.93
#